data_6c85663db3284378907d5e79331d3364
#
_entry.id   6c85663db3284378907d5e79331d3364
#
_cell.length_a   1.000
_cell.length_b   1.000
_cell.length_c   1.000
_cell.angle_alpha   90.00
_cell.angle_beta   90.00
_cell.angle_gamma   90.00
#
_symmetry.space_group_name_H-M   'P 1'
#
loop_
_entity.id
_entity.type
_entity.pdbx_description
1 polymer ?
#
loop_
_entity_poly.entity_id
_entity_poly.type
_entity_poly.pdbx_seq_one_letter_code
_entity_poly.pdbx_strand_id
1 'polypeptide(L)'
;MSPWHVVNSDALFLLPWAVTRAEFLATARDTGSDGACLVFVISDEIPPGARAGYAQLIIAYARANEPVTIDREGTSALLITEGGVEAGATVADRVFGLLRRISLETTIRAGVATLDGDPEAAIVTARRRAGLAGPASAVLEG
;
A
#
# COMPACT_ATOMS: atom_id res chain seq x y z
N MET A 1 3.73 -25.64 -10.07
CA MET A 1 3.95 -24.91 -8.82
C MET A 1 3.33 -23.55 -8.88
N SER A 2 2.59 -23.20 -7.84
CA SER A 2 1.99 -21.85 -7.76
C SER A 2 3.07 -20.80 -7.58
N PRO A 3 2.88 -19.58 -8.12
CA PRO A 3 3.74 -18.43 -7.82
C PRO A 3 3.88 -18.20 -6.32
N TRP A 4 2.91 -18.59 -5.56
CA TRP A 4 2.93 -18.54 -4.10
C TRP A 4 4.12 -19.22 -3.48
N HIS A 5 4.53 -20.34 -4.06
CA HIS A 5 5.64 -21.12 -3.51
C HIS A 5 6.97 -20.44 -3.72
N VAL A 6 7.11 -19.66 -4.77
CA VAL A 6 8.34 -18.92 -5.06
C VAL A 6 8.55 -17.82 -4.03
N VAL A 7 7.44 -17.24 -3.58
CA VAL A 7 7.44 -16.10 -2.67
C VAL A 7 6.81 -16.46 -1.32
N ASN A 8 6.64 -17.74 -1.07
CA ASN A 8 5.91 -18.20 0.10
C ASN A 8 6.61 -17.91 1.42
N SER A 9 7.87 -17.56 1.36
CA SER A 9 8.55 -17.01 2.53
C SER A 9 7.85 -15.72 2.98
N ASP A 10 7.10 -15.12 2.10
CA ASP A 10 6.34 -13.90 2.35
C ASP A 10 4.87 -14.29 2.52
N ALA A 11 4.42 -14.42 3.76
CA ALA A 11 3.03 -14.77 4.08
C ALA A 11 2.02 -13.81 3.44
N LEU A 12 2.50 -12.68 2.96
CA LEU A 12 1.74 -11.64 2.28
C LEU A 12 0.98 -12.17 1.06
N PHE A 13 1.54 -13.16 0.38
CA PHE A 13 0.96 -13.72 -0.83
C PHE A 13 -0.15 -14.75 -0.56
N LEU A 14 -0.48 -14.94 0.70
CA LEU A 14 -1.64 -15.75 1.07
C LEU A 14 -2.95 -14.97 0.97
N LEU A 15 -2.86 -13.65 0.78
CA LEU A 15 -4.03 -12.81 0.61
C LEU A 15 -4.55 -12.92 -0.81
N PRO A 16 -5.87 -13.16 -1.01
CA PRO A 16 -6.42 -13.44 -2.35
C PRO A 16 -6.22 -12.34 -3.37
N TRP A 17 -6.12 -11.10 -2.92
CA TRP A 17 -6.00 -9.95 -3.81
C TRP A 17 -4.58 -9.42 -3.93
N ALA A 18 -3.62 -10.05 -3.25
CA ALA A 18 -2.23 -9.67 -3.39
C ALA A 18 -1.69 -10.22 -4.71
N VAL A 19 -1.01 -9.38 -5.46
CA VAL A 19 -0.45 -9.73 -6.77
C VAL A 19 1.03 -9.39 -6.82
N THR A 20 1.71 -9.88 -7.84
CA THR A 20 3.11 -9.52 -8.07
C THR A 20 3.19 -8.05 -8.48
N ARG A 21 4.37 -7.47 -8.33
CA ARG A 21 4.61 -6.10 -8.78
C ARG A 21 4.30 -5.94 -10.28
N ALA A 22 4.69 -6.91 -11.09
CA ALA A 22 4.44 -6.87 -12.53
C ALA A 22 2.95 -6.85 -12.86
N GLU A 23 2.16 -7.68 -12.17
CA GLU A 23 0.70 -7.72 -12.34
C GLU A 23 0.06 -6.41 -11.87
N PHE A 24 0.53 -5.87 -10.76
CA PHE A 24 0.06 -4.58 -10.25
C PHE A 24 0.29 -3.48 -11.28
N LEU A 25 1.51 -3.40 -11.81
CA LEU A 25 1.85 -2.38 -12.80
C LEU A 25 1.03 -2.53 -14.08
N ALA A 26 0.78 -3.75 -14.53
CA ALA A 26 -0.02 -4.01 -15.72
C ALA A 26 -1.45 -3.50 -15.53
N THR A 27 -2.07 -3.81 -14.39
CA THR A 27 -3.42 -3.33 -14.09
C THR A 27 -3.45 -1.81 -13.94
N ALA A 28 -2.45 -1.25 -13.31
CA ALA A 28 -2.36 0.20 -13.11
C ALA A 28 -2.22 0.96 -14.43
N ARG A 29 -1.53 0.39 -15.41
CA ARG A 29 -1.41 1.01 -16.74
C ARG A 29 -2.74 1.13 -17.45
N ASP A 30 -3.64 0.19 -17.20
CA ASP A 30 -4.99 0.21 -17.80
C ASP A 30 -5.93 1.15 -17.05
N THR A 31 -5.51 1.66 -15.90
CA THR A 31 -6.28 2.61 -15.10
C THR A 31 -6.00 4.02 -15.63
N GLY A 32 -7.04 4.80 -15.80
CA GLY A 32 -6.92 6.16 -16.31
C GLY A 32 -6.22 7.12 -15.34
N SER A 33 -6.07 8.36 -15.77
CA SER A 33 -5.44 9.42 -15.00
C SER A 33 -6.19 9.76 -13.69
N ASP A 34 -7.42 9.28 -13.57
CA ASP A 34 -8.21 9.43 -12.34
C ASP A 34 -7.77 8.46 -11.24
N GLY A 35 -6.85 7.56 -11.56
CA GLY A 35 -6.33 6.60 -10.60
C GLY A 35 -5.17 7.16 -9.78
N ALA A 36 -4.88 6.47 -8.70
CA ALA A 36 -3.77 6.82 -7.82
C ALA A 36 -3.13 5.56 -7.24
N CYS A 37 -1.94 5.72 -6.71
CA CYS A 37 -1.25 4.69 -5.96
C CYS A 37 -1.15 5.14 -4.51
N LEU A 38 -1.61 4.31 -3.59
CA LEU A 38 -1.50 4.53 -2.15
C LEU A 38 -0.45 3.56 -1.60
N VAL A 39 0.57 4.10 -0.98
CA VAL A 39 1.65 3.30 -0.39
C VAL A 39 1.64 3.47 1.12
N PHE A 40 1.70 2.34 1.83
CA PHE A 40 1.93 2.34 3.27
C PHE A 40 3.31 1.81 3.57
N VAL A 41 4.04 2.49 4.44
CA VAL A 41 5.32 2.01 4.95
C VAL A 41 5.21 1.76 6.45
N ILE A 42 5.91 0.75 6.91
CA ILE A 42 5.92 0.35 8.31
C ILE A 42 7.16 0.94 8.99
N SER A 43 7.00 1.41 10.21
CA SER A 43 8.10 1.99 10.99
C SER A 43 9.29 1.04 11.08
N ASP A 44 10.50 1.58 10.99
CA ASP A 44 11.73 0.81 11.12
C ASP A 44 11.89 0.17 12.49
N GLU A 45 11.15 0.66 13.49
CA GLU A 45 11.16 0.09 14.84
C GLU A 45 10.48 -1.27 14.90
N ILE A 46 9.67 -1.62 13.89
CA ILE A 46 8.99 -2.91 13.85
C ILE A 46 9.97 -3.97 13.34
N PRO A 47 10.18 -5.05 14.10
CA PRO A 47 11.08 -6.12 13.66
C PRO A 47 10.63 -6.74 12.33
N PRO A 48 11.58 -7.17 11.49
CA PRO A 48 11.24 -7.77 10.20
C PRO A 48 10.23 -8.92 10.28
N GLY A 49 10.29 -9.74 11.32
CA GLY A 49 9.37 -10.86 11.50
C GLY A 49 7.93 -10.46 11.76
N ALA A 50 7.69 -9.23 12.24
CA ALA A 50 6.34 -8.73 12.51
C ALA A 50 5.75 -7.95 11.34
N ARG A 51 6.55 -7.56 10.35
CA ARG A 51 6.10 -6.69 9.27
C ARG A 51 5.04 -7.33 8.39
N ALA A 52 5.12 -8.65 8.16
CA ALA A 52 4.12 -9.36 7.37
C ALA A 52 2.72 -9.25 8.00
N GLY A 53 2.64 -9.41 9.32
CA GLY A 53 1.38 -9.27 10.04
C GLY A 53 0.80 -7.86 9.95
N TYR A 54 1.64 -6.85 10.06
CA TYR A 54 1.21 -5.45 9.90
C TYR A 54 0.70 -5.19 8.49
N ALA A 55 1.41 -5.67 7.48
CA ALA A 55 0.98 -5.49 6.10
C ALA A 55 -0.37 -6.16 5.84
N GLN A 56 -0.58 -7.36 6.33
CA GLN A 56 -1.86 -8.06 6.21
C GLN A 56 -2.99 -7.28 6.86
N LEU A 57 -2.73 -6.73 8.04
CA LEU A 57 -3.72 -5.94 8.78
C LEU A 57 -4.09 -4.67 8.01
N ILE A 58 -3.09 -3.97 7.48
CA ILE A 58 -3.29 -2.76 6.68
C ILE A 58 -4.18 -3.06 5.48
N ILE A 59 -3.89 -4.14 4.76
CA ILE A 59 -4.65 -4.52 3.58
C ILE A 59 -6.09 -4.88 3.94
N ALA A 60 -6.27 -5.63 5.02
CA ALA A 60 -7.60 -5.99 5.49
C ALA A 60 -8.42 -4.75 5.86
N TYR A 61 -7.80 -3.79 6.53
CA TYR A 61 -8.47 -2.55 6.93
C TYR A 61 -8.72 -1.62 5.75
N ALA A 62 -7.90 -1.68 4.73
CA ALA A 62 -8.09 -0.88 3.53
C ALA A 62 -9.32 -1.33 2.74
N ARG A 63 -9.71 -2.60 2.86
CA ARG A 63 -10.85 -3.18 2.12
C ARG A 63 -10.74 -2.96 0.62
N ALA A 64 -9.52 -3.02 0.12
CA ALA A 64 -9.27 -2.80 -1.28
C ALA A 64 -9.75 -4.01 -2.08
N ASN A 65 -10.56 -3.75 -3.10
CA ASN A 65 -10.99 -4.78 -4.06
C ASN A 65 -10.05 -4.81 -5.26
N GLU A 66 -9.27 -3.77 -5.43
CA GLU A 66 -8.29 -3.64 -6.48
C GLU A 66 -6.98 -4.31 -6.06
N PRO A 67 -6.08 -4.56 -7.03
CA PRO A 67 -4.82 -5.20 -6.74
C PRO A 67 -3.97 -4.46 -5.70
N VAL A 68 -3.29 -5.25 -4.91
CA VAL A 68 -2.30 -4.76 -3.96
C VAL A 68 -1.02 -5.58 -4.11
N THR A 69 0.11 -4.91 -4.08
CA THR A 69 1.41 -5.60 -4.08
C THR A 69 2.18 -5.23 -2.83
N ILE A 70 2.98 -6.14 -2.35
CA ILE A 70 3.69 -6.01 -1.09
C ILE A 70 5.12 -6.46 -1.29
N ASP A 71 6.07 -5.71 -0.76
CA ASP A 71 7.48 -6.11 -0.80
C ASP A 71 7.90 -6.81 0.49
N ARG A 72 9.18 -7.20 0.55
CA ARG A 72 9.73 -7.94 1.69
C ARG A 72 9.79 -7.13 2.97
N GLU A 73 9.77 -5.82 2.87
CA GLU A 73 9.79 -4.93 4.02
C GLU A 73 8.40 -4.68 4.58
N GLY A 74 7.37 -5.24 3.92
CA GLY A 74 5.98 -5.01 4.31
C GLY A 74 5.40 -3.74 3.74
N THR A 75 6.12 -3.04 2.86
CA THR A 75 5.59 -1.88 2.15
C THR A 75 4.50 -2.35 1.19
N SER A 76 3.32 -1.77 1.33
CA SER A 76 2.14 -2.13 0.54
C SER A 76 1.84 -1.02 -0.46
N ALA A 77 1.56 -1.40 -1.71
CA ALA A 77 1.08 -0.46 -2.72
C ALA A 77 -0.31 -0.91 -3.15
N LEU A 78 -1.28 -0.02 -3.01
CA LEU A 78 -2.68 -0.26 -3.34
C LEU A 78 -3.07 0.60 -4.53
N LEU A 79 -3.80 -0.01 -5.45
CA LEU A 79 -4.32 0.70 -6.61
C LEU A 79 -5.65 1.35 -6.26
N ILE A 80 -5.76 2.64 -6.55
CA ILE A 80 -7.01 3.41 -6.44
C ILE A 80 -7.45 3.66 -7.87
N THR A 81 -8.57 3.10 -8.28
CA THR A 81 -8.99 3.12 -9.68
C THR A 81 -9.68 4.41 -10.09
N GLU A 82 -10.25 5.14 -9.14
CA GLU A 82 -10.91 6.42 -9.42
C GLU A 82 -10.92 7.31 -8.18
N GLY A 83 -11.05 8.60 -8.40
CA GLY A 83 -11.11 9.60 -7.34
C GLY A 83 -9.77 10.21 -6.97
N GLY A 84 -8.69 9.80 -7.62
CA GLY A 84 -7.38 10.42 -7.49
C GLY A 84 -6.79 10.32 -6.09
N VAL A 85 -5.92 11.28 -5.77
CA VAL A 85 -5.22 11.28 -4.48
C VAL A 85 -6.15 11.43 -3.30
N GLU A 86 -7.27 12.11 -3.47
CA GLU A 86 -8.24 12.29 -2.39
C GLU A 86 -8.89 10.98 -1.99
N ALA A 87 -9.20 10.12 -2.97
CA ALA A 87 -9.72 8.79 -2.68
C ALA A 87 -8.68 7.95 -1.94
N GLY A 88 -7.42 8.06 -2.33
CA GLY A 88 -6.33 7.40 -1.62
C GLY A 88 -6.22 7.87 -0.18
N ALA A 89 -6.34 9.17 0.05
CA ALA A 89 -6.32 9.75 1.40
C ALA A 89 -7.47 9.21 2.25
N THR A 90 -8.65 9.07 1.67
CA THR A 90 -9.81 8.52 2.37
C THR A 90 -9.56 7.08 2.82
N VAL A 91 -8.97 6.26 1.96
CA VAL A 91 -8.61 4.89 2.33
C VAL A 91 -7.56 4.89 3.44
N ALA A 92 -6.55 5.74 3.33
CA ALA A 92 -5.51 5.85 4.36
C ALA A 92 -6.12 6.24 5.72
N ASP A 93 -7.00 7.21 5.74
CA ASP A 93 -7.66 7.65 6.98
C ASP A 93 -8.48 6.54 7.61
N ARG A 94 -9.14 5.72 6.80
CA ARG A 94 -9.88 4.56 7.29
C ARG A 94 -8.94 3.56 7.97
N VAL A 95 -7.81 3.28 7.35
CA VAL A 95 -6.82 2.37 7.92
C VAL A 95 -6.29 2.91 9.25
N PHE A 96 -5.91 4.18 9.28
CA PHE A 96 -5.42 4.80 10.52
C PHE A 96 -6.48 4.77 11.62
N GLY A 97 -7.73 5.05 11.28
CA GLY A 97 -8.83 5.02 12.25
C GLY A 97 -9.04 3.64 12.85
N LEU A 98 -8.96 2.60 12.03
CA LEU A 98 -9.12 1.23 12.51
C LEU A 98 -7.91 0.78 13.33
N LEU A 99 -6.70 1.14 12.92
CA LEU A 99 -5.49 0.84 13.68
C LEU A 99 -5.45 1.56 15.02
N ARG A 100 -6.06 2.75 15.10
CA ARG A 100 -6.12 3.51 16.35
C ARG A 100 -6.86 2.74 17.44
N ARG A 101 -7.85 1.94 17.06
CA ARG A 101 -8.62 1.12 18.00
C ARG A 101 -7.77 0.07 18.71
N ILE A 102 -6.65 -0.30 18.11
CA ILE A 102 -5.72 -1.27 18.67
C ILE A 102 -4.35 -0.65 18.96
N SER A 103 -4.29 0.68 18.95
CA SER A 103 -3.09 1.47 19.29
C SER A 103 -1.88 1.19 18.41
N LEU A 104 -2.12 0.90 17.12
CA LEU A 104 -1.05 0.61 16.15
C LEU A 104 -0.93 1.68 15.05
N GLU A 105 -1.72 2.75 15.08
CA GLU A 105 -1.73 3.77 14.04
C GLU A 105 -0.38 4.46 13.84
N THR A 106 0.38 4.62 14.92
CA THR A 106 1.67 5.32 14.84
C THR A 106 2.78 4.48 14.22
N THR A 107 2.52 3.20 13.96
CA THR A 107 3.52 2.31 13.36
C THR A 107 3.55 2.39 11.84
N ILE A 108 2.62 3.11 11.22
CA ILE A 108 2.53 3.22 9.77
C ILE A 108 2.41 4.67 9.31
N ARG A 109 2.81 4.88 8.06
CA ARG A 109 2.74 6.16 7.36
C ARG A 109 2.28 5.87 5.94
N ALA A 110 1.70 6.86 5.29
CA ALA A 110 1.18 6.69 3.94
C ALA A 110 1.60 7.82 3.02
N GLY A 111 1.66 7.50 1.74
CA GLY A 111 1.85 8.46 0.68
C GLY A 111 0.97 8.10 -0.49
N VAL A 112 0.49 9.11 -1.22
CA VAL A 112 -0.39 8.91 -2.36
C VAL A 112 0.15 9.71 -3.54
N ALA A 113 0.09 9.11 -4.72
CA ALA A 113 0.48 9.79 -5.96
C ALA A 113 -0.48 9.41 -7.08
N THR A 114 -0.72 10.32 -8.01
CA THR A 114 -1.52 10.03 -9.20
C THR A 114 -0.75 9.09 -10.12
N LEU A 115 -1.47 8.29 -10.88
CA LEU A 115 -0.83 7.35 -11.82
C LEU A 115 -0.20 8.05 -13.01
N ASP A 116 -0.88 9.02 -13.58
CA ASP A 116 -0.38 9.87 -14.68
C ASP A 116 0.29 9.13 -15.83
N GLY A 117 -0.20 7.92 -16.11
CA GLY A 117 0.32 7.11 -17.20
C GLY A 117 1.62 6.38 -16.90
N ASP A 118 2.22 6.60 -15.74
CA ASP A 118 3.45 5.93 -15.33
C ASP A 118 3.28 5.35 -13.90
N PRO A 119 2.73 4.15 -13.79
CA PRO A 119 2.48 3.56 -12.48
C PRO A 119 3.75 3.27 -11.69
N GLU A 120 4.86 2.99 -12.34
CA GLU A 120 6.10 2.75 -11.64
C GLU A 120 6.60 4.03 -10.97
N ALA A 121 6.55 5.15 -11.67
CA ALA A 121 6.89 6.45 -11.10
C ALA A 121 5.92 6.82 -9.98
N ALA A 122 4.64 6.46 -10.11
CA ALA A 122 3.65 6.70 -9.06
C ALA A 122 3.99 5.95 -7.77
N ILE A 123 4.41 4.69 -7.86
CA ILE A 123 4.84 3.93 -6.69
C ILE A 123 6.03 4.61 -6.01
N VAL A 124 7.02 5.00 -6.79
CA VAL A 124 8.22 5.67 -6.26
C VAL A 124 7.84 6.98 -5.56
N THR A 125 6.99 7.79 -6.19
CA THR A 125 6.56 9.06 -5.62
C THR A 125 5.75 8.84 -4.35
N ALA A 126 4.80 7.91 -4.37
CA ALA A 126 3.97 7.61 -3.20
C ALA A 126 4.83 7.09 -2.04
N ARG A 127 5.80 6.23 -2.33
CA ARG A 127 6.70 5.72 -1.30
C ARG A 127 7.54 6.83 -0.69
N ARG A 128 8.03 7.74 -1.51
CA ARG A 128 8.79 8.91 -1.02
C ARG A 128 7.93 9.77 -0.12
N ARG A 129 6.67 10.01 -0.53
CA ARG A 129 5.72 10.79 0.27
C ARG A 129 5.42 10.11 1.60
N ALA A 130 5.29 8.79 1.59
CA ALA A 130 5.12 8.02 2.84
C ALA A 130 6.31 8.24 3.78
N GLY A 131 7.53 8.29 3.23
CA GLY A 131 8.72 8.58 4.02
C GLY A 131 8.74 9.98 4.62
N LEU A 132 8.05 10.93 4.00
CA LEU A 132 7.94 12.32 4.50
C LEU A 132 6.80 12.48 5.48
N ALA A 133 5.88 11.53 5.55
CA ALA A 133 4.73 11.61 6.41
C ALA A 133 5.11 11.41 7.88
N GLY A 134 4.36 12.04 8.77
CA GLY A 134 4.43 11.73 10.18
C GLY A 134 3.69 10.42 10.48
N PRO A 135 3.84 9.88 11.69
CA PRO A 135 3.10 8.70 12.11
C PRO A 135 1.59 8.90 11.97
N ALA A 136 0.87 7.88 11.51
CA ALA A 136 -0.57 7.92 11.30
C ALA A 136 -1.02 9.06 10.39
N SER A 137 -0.21 9.37 9.39
CA SER A 137 -0.46 10.48 8.48
C SER A 137 -0.16 10.09 7.05
N ALA A 138 -0.80 10.77 6.10
CA ALA A 138 -0.60 10.58 4.67
C ALA A 138 -0.13 11.88 4.03
N VAL A 139 0.83 11.78 3.11
CA VAL A 139 1.31 12.92 2.33
C VAL A 139 0.84 12.74 0.88
N LEU A 140 0.18 13.78 0.34
CA LEU A 140 -0.42 13.77 -0.99
C LEU A 140 0.35 14.63 -1.99
N GLU A 141 1.30 15.41 -1.52
CA GLU A 141 2.08 16.35 -2.33
C GLU A 141 3.53 16.34 -1.89
N GLY A 142 4.37 16.92 -2.68
CA GLY A 142 5.79 17.06 -2.32
C GLY A 142 6.78 16.10 -3.00
#